data_01961e1d440f2172d0ac5491f64e6eba
#
_entry.id   01961e1d440f2172d0ac5491f64e6eba
#
_cell.length_a   1.000
_cell.length_b   1.000
_cell.length_c   1.000
_cell.angle_alpha   90.00
_cell.angle_beta   90.00
_cell.angle_gamma   90.00
#
_symmetry.space_group_name_H-M   'P 1'
#
loop_
_entity.id
_entity.type
_entity.pdbx_description
1 polymer ?
#
loop_
_entity_poly.entity_id
_entity_poly.type
_entity_poly.pdbx_seq_one_letter_code
_entity_poly.pdbx_strand_id
1 'polypeptide(L)'
;MEQYSDAFGFGWATVRESTHAVVVDGEQRQAQIAVTYSVQGPPYLELIEERRGAVWGADGLALTHVGFWAEDVNAAMRALDASGVAVRVQADPADGRPLRYSYHRFGGGLWLELVHPSFEADLTGWIAKTLDDGN
;
A
#
# COMPACT_ATOMS: atom_id res chain seq x y z
N MET A 1 6.35 -5.72 14.42
CA MET A 1 5.10 -6.42 14.79
C MET A 1 4.92 -6.53 16.30
N GLU A 2 5.87 -7.05 17.06
CA GLU A 2 5.74 -7.27 18.51
C GLU A 2 5.28 -6.03 19.28
N GLN A 3 5.91 -4.88 19.11
CA GLN A 3 5.53 -3.64 19.79
C GLN A 3 4.06 -3.26 19.59
N TYR A 4 3.51 -3.46 18.41
CA TYR A 4 2.10 -3.17 18.12
C TYR A 4 1.17 -4.23 18.69
N SER A 5 1.60 -5.50 18.69
CA SER A 5 0.85 -6.58 19.34
C SER A 5 0.76 -6.34 20.84
N ASP A 6 1.87 -6.00 21.48
CA ASP A 6 1.93 -5.75 22.92
C ASP A 6 1.14 -4.50 23.34
N ALA A 7 1.24 -3.43 22.54
CA ALA A 7 0.58 -2.15 22.87
C ALA A 7 -0.92 -2.14 22.58
N PHE A 8 -1.36 -2.80 21.50
CA PHE A 8 -2.73 -2.66 20.97
C PHE A 8 -3.47 -3.99 20.82
N GLY A 9 -2.85 -5.12 21.09
CA GLY A 9 -3.46 -6.44 20.94
C GLY A 9 -3.67 -6.87 19.48
N PHE A 10 -2.92 -6.29 18.53
CA PHE A 10 -3.03 -6.67 17.12
C PHE A 10 -2.46 -8.05 16.85
N GLY A 11 -3.25 -8.90 16.15
CA GLY A 11 -2.75 -10.03 15.40
C GLY A 11 -2.38 -9.62 13.97
N TRP A 12 -1.57 -10.42 13.31
CA TRP A 12 -1.03 -10.10 11.98
C TRP A 12 -1.33 -11.20 11.00
N ALA A 13 -1.71 -10.81 9.78
CA ALA A 13 -1.81 -11.73 8.67
C ALA A 13 -0.44 -12.34 8.33
N THR A 14 -0.42 -13.49 7.69
CA THR A 14 0.83 -14.10 7.22
C THR A 14 1.57 -13.12 6.32
N VAL A 15 2.86 -12.84 6.58
CA VAL A 15 3.65 -11.94 5.74
C VAL A 15 3.68 -12.44 4.31
N ARG A 16 3.38 -11.56 3.36
CA ARG A 16 3.51 -11.82 1.93
C ARG A 16 4.70 -11.07 1.36
N GLU A 17 5.49 -11.79 0.59
CA GLU A 17 6.57 -11.23 -0.22
C GLU A 17 6.18 -11.26 -1.69
N SER A 18 6.42 -10.17 -2.39
CA SER A 18 6.13 -10.07 -3.83
C SER A 18 7.03 -9.06 -4.51
N THR A 19 7.06 -9.13 -5.85
CA THR A 19 7.72 -8.14 -6.70
C THR A 19 6.65 -7.42 -7.51
N HIS A 20 6.65 -6.10 -7.44
CA HIS A 20 5.72 -5.26 -8.15
C HIS A 20 6.41 -4.47 -9.25
N ALA A 21 5.81 -4.42 -10.42
CA ALA A 21 6.17 -3.44 -11.43
C ALA A 21 5.53 -2.10 -11.03
N VAL A 22 6.34 -1.07 -10.88
CA VAL A 22 5.92 0.26 -10.44
C VAL A 22 6.53 1.34 -11.32
N VAL A 23 5.91 2.51 -11.31
CA VAL A 23 6.46 3.73 -11.89
C VAL A 23 6.76 4.69 -10.74
N VAL A 24 8.02 5.07 -10.58
CA VAL A 24 8.50 5.98 -9.55
C VAL A 24 9.03 7.24 -10.20
N ASP A 25 8.41 8.38 -9.92
CA ASP A 25 8.77 9.68 -10.53
C ASP A 25 8.89 9.59 -12.08
N GLY A 26 8.02 8.81 -12.72
CA GLY A 26 7.98 8.60 -14.16
C GLY A 26 8.87 7.48 -14.70
N GLU A 27 9.66 6.81 -13.86
CA GLU A 27 10.55 5.72 -14.26
C GLU A 27 10.01 4.35 -13.85
N GLN A 28 9.99 3.41 -14.78
CA GLN A 28 9.60 2.02 -14.50
C GLN A 28 10.67 1.33 -13.65
N ARG A 29 10.22 0.63 -12.61
CA ARG A 29 11.06 -0.15 -11.70
C ARG A 29 10.37 -1.44 -11.28
N GLN A 30 11.18 -2.42 -10.84
CA GLN A 30 10.72 -3.58 -10.09
C GLN A 30 10.97 -3.31 -8.60
N ALA A 31 9.93 -3.44 -7.79
CA ALA A 31 10.00 -3.20 -6.36
C ALA A 31 9.64 -4.47 -5.60
N GLN A 32 10.55 -4.91 -4.73
CA GLN A 32 10.28 -6.00 -3.79
C GLN A 32 9.62 -5.43 -2.54
N ILE A 33 8.60 -6.11 -2.06
CA ILE A 33 7.87 -5.73 -0.86
C ILE A 33 7.63 -6.97 0.01
N ALA A 34 7.81 -6.82 1.31
CA ALA A 34 7.30 -7.72 2.33
C ALA A 34 6.30 -6.95 3.17
N VAL A 35 5.06 -7.40 3.23
CA VAL A 35 3.95 -6.67 3.82
C VAL A 35 3.06 -7.60 4.64
N THR A 36 2.50 -7.05 5.71
CA THR A 36 1.43 -7.68 6.48
C THR A 36 0.40 -6.64 6.91
N TYR A 37 -0.78 -7.12 7.28
CA TYR A 37 -1.87 -6.30 7.83
C TYR A 37 -2.31 -6.82 9.18
N SER A 38 -2.81 -5.92 10.04
CA SER A 38 -3.51 -6.34 11.25
C SER A 38 -4.74 -7.17 10.86
N VAL A 39 -5.04 -8.22 11.65
CA VAL A 39 -6.27 -9.01 11.42
C VAL A 39 -7.51 -8.28 11.94
N GLN A 40 -7.31 -7.34 12.88
CA GLN A 40 -8.36 -6.45 13.36
C GLN A 40 -8.48 -5.24 12.43
N GLY A 41 -9.71 -4.94 12.04
CA GLY A 41 -10.05 -3.79 11.18
C GLY A 41 -11.46 -3.87 10.67
N PRO A 42 -11.94 -2.96 9.83
CA PRO A 42 -11.30 -1.71 9.42
C PRO A 42 -11.30 -0.62 10.51
N PRO A 43 -10.38 0.36 10.48
CA PRO A 43 -9.25 0.42 9.56
C PRO A 43 -8.18 -0.62 9.89
N TYR A 44 -7.49 -1.12 8.86
CA TYR A 44 -6.38 -2.05 9.03
C TYR A 44 -5.06 -1.31 9.14
N LEU A 45 -4.17 -1.79 10.01
CA LEU A 45 -2.80 -1.32 10.05
C LEU A 45 -1.94 -2.15 9.09
N GLU A 46 -1.29 -1.48 8.14
CA GLU A 46 -0.32 -2.09 7.24
C GLU A 46 1.10 -1.90 7.77
N LEU A 47 1.88 -2.96 7.76
CA LEU A 47 3.32 -2.90 8.01
C LEU A 47 4.09 -3.38 6.79
N ILE A 48 4.96 -2.53 6.29
CA ILE A 48 5.87 -2.83 5.17
C ILE A 48 7.29 -2.92 5.73
N GLU A 49 8.00 -3.99 5.35
CA GLU A 49 9.41 -4.14 5.73
C GLU A 49 10.26 -3.06 5.06
N GLU A 50 10.98 -2.30 5.88
CA GLU A 50 11.94 -1.33 5.37
C GLU A 50 13.17 -2.05 4.81
N ARG A 51 13.48 -1.81 3.54
CA ARG A 51 14.69 -2.30 2.88
C ARG A 51 15.48 -1.14 2.30
N ARG A 52 16.79 -1.14 2.54
CA ARG A 52 17.68 -0.08 2.00
C ARG A 52 17.60 -0.06 0.46
N GLY A 53 17.38 1.12 -0.11
CA GLY A 53 17.25 1.32 -1.55
C GLY A 53 15.93 0.81 -2.15
N ALA A 54 15.02 0.29 -1.34
CA ALA A 54 13.68 -0.10 -1.80
C ALA A 54 12.78 1.13 -1.95
N VAL A 55 11.75 0.99 -2.79
CA VAL A 55 10.75 2.05 -3.00
C VAL A 55 10.05 2.41 -1.69
N TRP A 56 9.73 1.41 -0.88
CA TRP A 56 9.13 1.56 0.47
C TRP A 56 10.19 1.52 1.58
N GLY A 57 11.31 2.19 1.40
CA GLY A 57 12.37 2.30 2.39
C GLY A 57 12.53 3.74 2.89
N ALA A 58 13.43 3.94 3.86
CA ALA A 58 13.70 5.25 4.45
C ALA A 58 14.14 6.31 3.44
N ASP A 59 14.83 5.88 2.38
CA ASP A 59 15.32 6.75 1.29
C ASP A 59 14.30 6.90 0.14
N GLY A 60 13.16 6.22 0.23
CA GLY A 60 12.12 6.21 -0.78
C GLY A 60 10.82 6.85 -0.32
N LEU A 61 9.70 6.13 -0.44
CA LEU A 61 8.42 6.57 0.08
C LEU A 61 8.47 6.72 1.59
N ALA A 62 7.96 7.83 2.09
CA ALA A 62 7.85 8.04 3.52
C ALA A 62 7.05 6.90 4.17
N LEU A 63 7.50 6.51 5.34
CA LEU A 63 7.08 5.33 6.06
C LEU A 63 5.62 5.37 6.54
N THR A 64 5.00 6.56 6.56
CA THR A 64 3.62 6.71 7.05
C THR A 64 2.71 7.20 5.95
N HIS A 65 1.74 6.39 5.59
CA HIS A 65 0.69 6.76 4.65
C HIS A 65 -0.69 6.38 5.16
N VAL A 66 -1.71 6.98 4.58
CA VAL A 66 -3.12 6.64 4.80
C VAL A 66 -3.68 6.20 3.46
N GLY A 67 -4.29 5.02 3.42
CA GLY A 67 -4.92 4.46 2.22
C GLY A 67 -6.41 4.77 2.14
N PHE A 68 -6.86 5.10 0.94
CA PHE A 68 -8.28 5.30 0.62
C PHE A 68 -8.69 4.47 -0.58
N TRP A 69 -9.88 3.90 -0.54
CA TRP A 69 -10.47 3.24 -1.69
C TRP A 69 -10.86 4.26 -2.77
N ALA A 70 -10.46 4.00 -4.00
CA ALA A 70 -10.81 4.81 -5.16
C ALA A 70 -11.23 3.90 -6.32
N GLU A 71 -12.50 3.92 -6.71
CA GLU A 71 -13.02 3.08 -7.79
C GLU A 71 -12.38 3.39 -9.15
N ASP A 72 -12.01 4.65 -9.37
CA ASP A 72 -11.21 5.08 -10.52
C ASP A 72 -9.95 5.81 -9.99
N VAL A 73 -8.87 5.04 -9.78
CA VAL A 73 -7.59 5.57 -9.32
C VAL A 73 -7.02 6.60 -10.30
N ASN A 74 -7.18 6.39 -11.61
CA ASN A 74 -6.72 7.35 -12.62
C ASN A 74 -7.46 8.70 -12.52
N ALA A 75 -8.77 8.68 -12.34
CA ALA A 75 -9.55 9.92 -12.18
C ALA A 75 -9.18 10.63 -10.88
N ALA A 76 -9.01 9.91 -9.78
CA ALA A 76 -8.59 10.47 -8.49
C ALA A 76 -7.17 11.06 -8.58
N MET A 77 -6.23 10.38 -9.24
CA MET A 77 -4.88 10.89 -9.52
C MET A 77 -4.93 12.23 -10.27
N ARG A 78 -5.72 12.30 -11.35
CA ARG A 78 -5.86 13.54 -12.12
C ARG A 78 -6.42 14.69 -11.29
N ALA A 79 -7.38 14.40 -10.41
CA ALA A 79 -7.96 15.41 -9.52
C ALA A 79 -6.92 15.93 -8.51
N LEU A 80 -6.08 15.05 -7.95
CA LEU A 80 -4.98 15.42 -7.05
C LEU A 80 -3.93 16.24 -7.79
N ASP A 81 -3.52 15.82 -8.98
CA ASP A 81 -2.56 16.55 -9.81
C ASP A 81 -3.05 17.96 -10.15
N ALA A 82 -4.32 18.11 -10.53
CA ALA A 82 -4.95 19.40 -10.76
C ALA A 82 -4.96 20.30 -9.51
N SER A 83 -4.88 19.72 -8.32
CA SER A 83 -4.77 20.42 -7.02
C SER A 83 -3.33 20.66 -6.59
N GLY A 84 -2.35 20.33 -7.44
CA GLY A 84 -0.91 20.49 -7.14
C GLY A 84 -0.30 19.36 -6.33
N VAL A 85 -0.98 18.21 -6.20
CA VAL A 85 -0.50 17.02 -5.49
C VAL A 85 -0.18 15.94 -6.53
N ALA A 86 1.05 15.96 -7.04
CA ALA A 86 1.49 15.03 -8.08
C ALA A 86 1.65 13.59 -7.57
N VAL A 87 1.43 12.63 -8.47
CA VAL A 87 1.76 11.24 -8.22
C VAL A 87 3.29 11.07 -8.11
N ARG A 88 3.74 10.31 -7.12
CA ARG A 88 5.15 9.97 -6.95
C ARG A 88 5.43 8.51 -7.29
N VAL A 89 4.54 7.61 -6.88
CA VAL A 89 4.62 6.18 -7.21
C VAL A 89 3.24 5.69 -7.61
N GLN A 90 3.21 4.82 -8.61
CA GLN A 90 1.99 4.13 -9.02
C GLN A 90 2.31 2.70 -9.45
N ALA A 91 1.32 1.81 -9.36
CA ALA A 91 1.41 0.51 -9.99
C ALA A 91 1.67 0.70 -11.50
N ASP A 92 2.52 -0.15 -12.08
CA ASP A 92 2.70 -0.12 -13.53
C ASP A 92 1.37 -0.54 -14.19
N PRO A 93 0.77 0.31 -15.03
CA PRO A 93 -0.49 -0.01 -15.68
C PRO A 93 -0.30 -1.20 -16.63
N ALA A 94 -0.97 -2.29 -16.34
CA ALA A 94 -1.06 -3.40 -17.28
C ALA A 94 -2.16 -3.09 -18.31
N ASP A 95 -1.93 -3.47 -19.56
CA ASP A 95 -2.86 -3.24 -20.67
C ASP A 95 -4.29 -3.66 -20.33
N GLY A 96 -5.22 -2.72 -20.43
CA GLY A 96 -6.64 -2.94 -20.23
C GLY A 96 -7.09 -3.22 -18.80
N ARG A 97 -6.21 -3.07 -17.81
CA ARG A 97 -6.56 -3.25 -16.39
C ARG A 97 -6.66 -1.91 -15.68
N PRO A 98 -7.56 -1.77 -14.69
CA PRO A 98 -7.58 -0.59 -13.82
C PRO A 98 -6.24 -0.42 -13.10
N LEU A 99 -5.83 0.82 -12.92
CA LEU A 99 -4.70 1.14 -12.07
C LEU A 99 -5.00 0.72 -10.64
N ARG A 100 -4.11 -0.08 -10.03
CA ARG A 100 -4.38 -0.68 -8.72
C ARG A 100 -4.14 0.26 -7.55
N TYR A 101 -3.09 1.09 -7.61
CA TYR A 101 -2.75 2.04 -6.55
C TYR A 101 -1.87 3.18 -7.05
N SER A 102 -1.88 4.27 -6.30
CA SER A 102 -0.95 5.39 -6.48
C SER A 102 -0.63 6.05 -5.15
N TYR A 103 0.60 6.59 -5.02
CA TYR A 103 1.07 7.30 -3.83
C TYR A 103 1.33 8.76 -4.15
N HIS A 104 0.86 9.62 -3.26
CA HIS A 104 0.95 11.08 -3.37
C HIS A 104 1.49 11.67 -2.09
N ARG A 105 2.36 12.66 -2.19
CA ARG A 105 2.90 13.35 -1.02
C ARG A 105 2.24 14.69 -0.83
N PHE A 106 1.61 14.85 0.33
CA PHE A 106 1.06 16.14 0.76
C PHE A 106 2.10 16.96 1.53
N GLY A 107 1.84 18.27 1.73
CA GLY A 107 2.62 19.08 2.63
C GLY A 107 2.65 18.50 4.05
N GLY A 108 3.76 18.71 4.76
CA GLY A 108 3.94 18.16 6.12
C GLY A 108 4.41 16.70 6.17
N GLY A 109 4.68 16.07 5.02
CA GLY A 109 5.26 14.74 4.96
C GLY A 109 4.28 13.58 5.02
N LEU A 110 2.97 13.85 5.07
CA LEU A 110 1.95 12.81 4.97
C LEU A 110 1.87 12.27 3.55
N TRP A 111 1.84 10.94 3.42
CA TRP A 111 1.58 10.26 2.17
C TRP A 111 0.14 9.75 2.11
N LEU A 112 -0.48 9.91 0.96
CA LEU A 112 -1.78 9.35 0.62
C LEU A 112 -1.59 8.22 -0.36
N GLU A 113 -2.18 7.07 -0.09
CA GLU A 113 -2.35 5.99 -1.05
C GLU A 113 -3.79 5.94 -1.55
N LEU A 114 -3.97 5.91 -2.86
CA LEU A 114 -5.24 5.56 -3.50
C LEU A 114 -5.19 4.10 -3.90
N VAL A 115 -6.18 3.31 -3.51
CA VAL A 115 -6.22 1.87 -3.74
C VAL A 115 -7.51 1.48 -4.44
N HIS A 116 -7.40 0.69 -5.51
CA HIS A 116 -8.57 0.17 -6.20
C HIS A 116 -9.31 -0.85 -5.31
N PRO A 117 -10.66 -0.80 -5.22
CA PRO A 117 -11.45 -1.66 -4.32
C PRO A 117 -11.33 -3.16 -4.58
N SER A 118 -10.83 -3.58 -5.75
CA SER A 118 -10.54 -5.00 -6.01
C SER A 118 -9.58 -5.62 -5.00
N PHE A 119 -8.76 -4.80 -4.34
CA PHE A 119 -7.85 -5.26 -3.29
C PHE A 119 -8.58 -5.60 -1.99
N GLU A 120 -9.76 -5.05 -1.72
CA GLU A 120 -10.51 -5.33 -0.49
C GLU A 120 -10.86 -6.81 -0.33
N ALA A 121 -11.31 -7.45 -1.42
CA ALA A 121 -11.62 -8.89 -1.41
C ALA A 121 -10.36 -9.74 -1.22
N ASP A 122 -9.23 -9.34 -1.83
CA ASP A 122 -7.96 -10.02 -1.66
C ASP A 122 -7.44 -9.90 -0.21
N LEU A 123 -7.53 -8.71 0.38
CA LEU A 123 -7.15 -8.46 1.77
C LEU A 123 -7.99 -9.27 2.76
N THR A 124 -9.32 -9.26 2.60
CA THR A 124 -10.21 -10.01 3.49
C THR A 124 -10.02 -11.52 3.37
N GLY A 125 -9.79 -12.02 2.15
CA GLY A 125 -9.45 -13.43 1.93
C GLY A 125 -8.10 -13.82 2.53
N TRP A 126 -7.12 -12.95 2.45
CA TRP A 126 -5.81 -13.14 3.07
C TRP A 126 -5.89 -13.23 4.59
N ILE A 127 -6.63 -12.31 5.23
CA ILE A 127 -6.86 -12.31 6.68
C ILE A 127 -7.60 -13.57 7.11
N ALA A 128 -8.68 -13.93 6.41
CA ALA A 128 -9.45 -15.13 6.71
C ALA A 128 -8.59 -16.40 6.66
N LYS A 129 -7.79 -16.56 5.61
CA LYS A 129 -6.86 -17.69 5.49
C LYS A 129 -5.85 -17.73 6.64
N THR A 130 -5.31 -16.60 7.06
CA THR A 130 -4.39 -16.55 8.19
C THR A 130 -5.04 -17.04 9.48
N LEU A 131 -6.29 -16.66 9.72
CA LEU A 131 -7.05 -17.09 10.90
C LEU A 131 -7.35 -18.59 10.88
N ASP A 132 -7.67 -19.14 9.71
CA ASP A 132 -7.94 -20.56 9.52
C ASP A 132 -6.67 -21.41 9.72
N ASP A 133 -5.53 -20.95 9.18
CA ASP A 133 -4.24 -21.66 9.29
C ASP A 133 -3.65 -21.59 10.71
N GLY A 134 -4.07 -20.63 11.53
CA GLY A 134 -3.63 -20.45 12.93
C GLY A 134 -4.39 -21.29 13.95
N ASN A 135 -5.44 -21.95 13.53
CA ASN A 135 -6.21 -22.88 14.32
C ASN A 135 -5.82 -24.34 14.00
#